data_c1126b012e509e467b564d6a41a1a64a
#
_entry.id   c1126b012e509e467b564d6a41a1a64a
#
_cell.length_a   1.000
_cell.length_b   1.000
_cell.length_c   1.000
_cell.angle_alpha   90.00
_cell.angle_beta   90.00
_cell.angle_gamma   90.00
#
_symmetry.space_group_name_H-M   'P 1'
#
loop_
_entity.id
_entity.type
_entity.pdbx_description
1 polymer ?
#
loop_
_entity_poly.entity_id
_entity_poly.type
_entity_poly.pdbx_seq_one_letter_code
_entity_poly.pdbx_strand_id
1 'polypeptide(L)'
;LTSHLDEFIDLAETYLKRAPVPADSPDIGGVRGNIQRSTGNLISGTSTLALPNDFLEIYRLTFTGDTFSTLRYVAPNQLALNHRSGTGRPSFFTISDVIEFDIAPDSTYAYELSYYPSATALSDSNTSNFILATFPDVYLAACLFHAFRFLQDEQSAANWLAQYKQESWSASETYRLPRVSQGS
;
A
#
# COMPACT_ATOMS: atom_id res chain seq x y z
N LEU A 1 28.44 -14.69 2.56
CA LEU A 1 27.16 -14.20 3.09
C LEU A 1 27.14 -12.68 3.22
N THR A 2 28.14 -12.06 3.84
CA THR A 2 28.17 -10.60 4.06
C THR A 2 28.16 -9.78 2.75
N SER A 3 28.68 -10.31 1.65
CA SER A 3 28.65 -9.65 0.33
C SER A 3 27.28 -9.67 -0.35
N HIS A 4 26.30 -10.38 0.19
CA HIS A 4 24.95 -10.51 -0.37
C HIS A 4 23.87 -9.98 0.59
N LEU A 5 24.24 -9.25 1.66
CA LEU A 5 23.26 -8.76 2.65
C LEU A 5 22.28 -7.78 2.01
N ASP A 6 22.75 -6.88 1.16
CA ASP A 6 21.90 -5.90 0.48
C ASP A 6 20.88 -6.59 -0.42
N GLU A 7 21.31 -7.64 -1.15
CA GLU A 7 20.41 -8.44 -1.99
C GLU A 7 19.31 -9.14 -1.17
N PHE A 8 19.64 -9.64 0.04
CA PHE A 8 18.64 -10.26 0.91
C PHE A 8 17.66 -9.23 1.48
N ILE A 9 18.12 -8.02 1.77
CA ILE A 9 17.27 -6.90 2.20
C ILE A 9 16.32 -6.51 1.08
N ASP A 10 16.83 -6.31 -0.15
CA ASP A 10 16.00 -5.96 -1.32
C ASP A 10 14.92 -7.02 -1.60
N LEU A 11 15.28 -8.30 -1.51
CA LEU A 11 14.33 -9.39 -1.68
C LEU A 11 13.28 -9.42 -0.55
N ALA A 12 13.69 -9.18 0.69
CA ALA A 12 12.78 -9.06 1.82
C ALA A 12 11.79 -7.91 1.63
N GLU A 13 12.26 -6.73 1.20
CA GLU A 13 11.43 -5.57 0.91
C GLU A 13 10.40 -5.81 -0.19
N THR A 14 10.74 -6.65 -1.17
CA THR A 14 9.79 -7.09 -2.20
C THR A 14 8.59 -7.83 -1.59
N TYR A 15 8.81 -8.61 -0.52
CA TYR A 15 7.72 -9.28 0.19
C TYR A 15 6.92 -8.30 1.05
N LEU A 16 7.60 -7.39 1.75
CA LEU A 16 6.95 -6.41 2.61
C LEU A 16 5.97 -5.49 1.86
N LYS A 17 6.19 -5.23 0.58
CA LYS A 17 5.33 -4.41 -0.28
C LYS A 17 4.05 -5.12 -0.75
N ARG A 18 3.94 -6.46 -0.61
CA ARG A 18 2.76 -7.22 -1.03
C ARG A 18 1.52 -6.90 -0.17
N ALA A 19 0.34 -7.27 -0.66
CA ALA A 19 -0.87 -7.19 0.16
C ALA A 19 -0.76 -8.12 1.38
N PRO A 20 -1.25 -7.72 2.56
CA PRO A 20 -1.33 -8.62 3.71
C PRO A 20 -2.24 -9.81 3.42
N VAL A 21 -1.79 -10.98 3.83
CA VAL A 21 -2.60 -12.21 3.76
C VAL A 21 -2.51 -12.95 5.09
N PRO A 22 -3.54 -13.76 5.46
CA PRO A 22 -3.50 -14.60 6.65
C PRO A 22 -2.27 -15.50 6.70
N ALA A 23 -1.76 -15.80 7.89
CA ALA A 23 -0.53 -16.59 8.07
C ALA A 23 -0.64 -18.02 7.51
N ASP A 24 -1.84 -18.60 7.47
CA ASP A 24 -2.15 -19.91 6.92
C ASP A 24 -2.37 -19.88 5.38
N SER A 25 -2.35 -18.71 4.75
CA SER A 25 -2.43 -18.58 3.31
C SER A 25 -1.25 -19.27 2.62
N PRO A 26 -1.44 -19.88 1.43
CA PRO A 26 -0.33 -20.34 0.60
C PRO A 26 0.53 -19.17 0.10
N ASP A 27 -0.06 -17.98 -0.02
CA ASP A 27 0.61 -16.79 -0.51
C ASP A 27 1.55 -16.17 0.55
N ILE A 28 2.46 -15.33 0.09
CA ILE A 28 3.36 -14.55 0.95
C ILE A 28 2.84 -13.13 1.00
N GLY A 29 2.37 -12.72 2.19
CA GLY A 29 1.87 -11.38 2.46
C GLY A 29 2.96 -10.40 2.84
N GLY A 30 2.62 -9.12 2.75
CA GLY A 30 3.43 -8.00 3.23
C GLY A 30 2.84 -7.34 4.47
N VAL A 31 3.33 -6.15 4.78
CA VAL A 31 2.91 -5.37 5.94
C VAL A 31 2.34 -4.02 5.47
N ARG A 32 1.23 -3.61 6.06
CA ARG A 32 0.71 -2.25 5.93
C ARG A 32 1.04 -1.46 7.18
N GLY A 33 1.49 -0.22 6.99
CA GLY A 33 1.73 0.72 8.08
C GLY A 33 0.52 1.59 8.36
N ASN A 34 0.75 2.68 9.09
CA ASN A 34 -0.27 3.69 9.35
C ASN A 34 -0.71 4.37 8.05
N ILE A 35 -2.01 4.65 7.95
CA ILE A 35 -2.58 5.41 6.85
C ILE A 35 -1.98 6.81 6.84
N GLN A 36 -1.46 7.21 5.69
CA GLN A 36 -1.02 8.58 5.39
C GLN A 36 -2.14 9.35 4.70
N ARG A 37 -2.05 10.67 4.78
CA ARG A 37 -2.99 11.60 4.15
C ARG A 37 -2.25 12.59 3.28
N SER A 38 -2.67 12.70 2.03
CA SER A 38 -2.25 13.74 1.09
C SER A 38 -3.45 14.61 0.75
N THR A 39 -3.28 15.91 0.85
CA THR A 39 -4.34 16.88 0.51
C THR A 39 -3.88 17.77 -0.64
N GLY A 40 -4.82 18.23 -1.43
CA GLY A 40 -4.53 19.11 -2.56
C GLY A 40 -5.80 19.53 -3.27
N ASN A 41 -5.62 20.05 -4.48
CA ASN A 41 -6.70 20.50 -5.33
C ASN A 41 -6.68 19.76 -6.67
N LEU A 42 -7.79 19.16 -7.01
CA LEU A 42 -8.04 18.67 -8.37
C LEU A 42 -8.48 19.84 -9.23
N ILE A 43 -7.66 20.17 -10.22
CA ILE A 43 -7.84 21.38 -11.04
C ILE A 43 -8.94 21.16 -12.09
N SER A 44 -9.77 22.17 -12.30
CA SER A 44 -10.81 22.18 -13.34
C SER A 44 -10.25 21.75 -14.70
N GLY A 45 -10.94 20.88 -15.39
CA GLY A 45 -10.57 20.35 -16.70
C GLY A 45 -9.53 19.22 -16.68
N THR A 46 -8.96 18.85 -15.53
CA THR A 46 -7.93 17.81 -15.41
C THR A 46 -8.52 16.51 -14.84
N SER A 47 -8.71 15.51 -15.68
CA SER A 47 -9.32 14.23 -15.29
C SER A 47 -8.37 13.24 -14.60
N THR A 48 -7.15 13.65 -14.29
CA THR A 48 -6.13 12.80 -13.64
C THR A 48 -5.52 13.49 -12.43
N LEU A 49 -5.03 12.68 -11.48
CA LEU A 49 -4.32 13.13 -10.29
C LEU A 49 -3.10 12.21 -10.07
N ALA A 50 -1.93 12.81 -9.91
CA ALA A 50 -0.70 12.07 -9.63
C ALA A 50 -0.76 11.37 -8.27
N LEU A 51 -0.23 10.16 -8.21
CA LEU A 51 -0.06 9.42 -6.96
C LEU A 51 1.12 9.99 -6.15
N PRO A 52 1.09 9.96 -4.81
CA PRO A 52 2.27 10.20 -3.99
C PRO A 52 3.41 9.23 -4.33
N ASN A 53 4.66 9.66 -4.19
CA ASN A 53 5.83 8.83 -4.53
C ASN A 53 5.94 7.54 -3.70
N ASP A 54 5.41 7.58 -2.49
CA ASP A 54 5.37 6.46 -1.55
C ASP A 54 4.03 5.71 -1.56
N PHE A 55 3.16 5.98 -2.55
CA PHE A 55 1.86 5.33 -2.65
C PHE A 55 2.01 3.80 -2.84
N LEU A 56 1.33 3.03 -2.01
CA LEU A 56 1.27 1.58 -2.14
C LEU A 56 -0.16 1.09 -2.42
N GLU A 57 -1.13 1.57 -1.65
CA GLU A 57 -2.52 1.13 -1.76
C GLU A 57 -3.46 2.23 -1.27
N ILE A 58 -4.56 2.42 -1.97
CA ILE A 58 -5.57 3.40 -1.57
C ILE A 58 -6.41 2.89 -0.40
N TYR A 59 -6.68 3.79 0.55
CA TYR A 59 -7.70 3.58 1.56
C TYR A 59 -8.99 4.32 1.20
N ARG A 60 -8.89 5.63 0.86
CA ARG A 60 -10.04 6.47 0.54
C ARG A 60 -9.62 7.73 -0.21
N LEU A 61 -10.47 8.16 -1.14
CA LEU A 61 -10.38 9.48 -1.78
C LEU A 61 -11.68 10.25 -1.56
N THR A 62 -11.57 11.47 -1.06
CA THR A 62 -12.72 12.28 -0.63
C THR A 62 -12.52 13.73 -1.08
N PHE A 63 -13.56 14.37 -1.57
CA PHE A 63 -13.60 15.82 -1.71
C PHE A 63 -13.98 16.47 -0.38
N THR A 64 -13.20 17.51 0.02
CA THR A 64 -13.28 18.14 1.36
C THR A 64 -13.83 19.57 1.33
N GLY A 65 -14.38 20.04 0.17
CA GLY A 65 -15.01 21.36 0.02
C GLY A 65 -16.39 21.45 0.65
N ASP A 66 -17.24 22.34 0.12
CA ASP A 66 -18.58 22.65 0.66
C ASP A 66 -19.50 21.45 0.84
N THR A 67 -19.29 20.39 0.07
CA THR A 67 -19.99 19.12 0.22
C THR A 67 -18.97 17.99 0.36
N PHE A 68 -18.81 17.45 1.55
CA PHE A 68 -17.97 16.31 1.82
C PHE A 68 -18.51 15.08 1.08
N SER A 69 -17.72 14.51 0.18
CA SER A 69 -18.15 13.32 -0.58
C SER A 69 -16.98 12.39 -0.86
N THR A 70 -17.15 11.11 -0.52
CA THR A 70 -16.21 10.05 -0.85
C THR A 70 -16.44 9.60 -2.28
N LEU A 71 -15.39 9.59 -3.09
CA LEU A 71 -15.43 9.06 -4.44
C LEU A 71 -15.40 7.52 -4.40
N ARG A 72 -16.02 6.91 -5.39
CA ARG A 72 -16.10 5.46 -5.48
C ARG A 72 -15.04 4.91 -6.43
N TYR A 73 -14.23 3.98 -5.91
CA TYR A 73 -13.32 3.21 -6.75
C TYR A 73 -14.11 2.25 -7.66
N VAL A 74 -13.71 2.18 -8.92
CA VAL A 74 -14.20 1.20 -9.90
C VAL A 74 -13.03 0.62 -10.70
N ALA A 75 -13.18 -0.58 -11.22
CA ALA A 75 -12.17 -1.18 -12.08
C ALA A 75 -12.02 -0.38 -13.40
N PRO A 76 -10.84 -0.40 -14.06
CA PRO A 76 -10.60 0.40 -15.27
C PRO A 76 -11.63 0.19 -16.38
N ASN A 77 -12.06 -1.05 -16.61
CA ASN A 77 -13.11 -1.36 -17.59
C ASN A 77 -14.47 -0.76 -17.20
N GLN A 78 -14.77 -0.68 -15.91
CA GLN A 78 -16.00 -0.05 -15.42
C GLN A 78 -15.91 1.48 -15.48
N LEU A 79 -14.74 2.07 -15.27
CA LEU A 79 -14.56 3.51 -15.44
C LEU A 79 -14.84 3.91 -16.90
N ALA A 80 -14.34 3.15 -17.86
CA ALA A 80 -14.60 3.37 -19.28
C ALA A 80 -16.11 3.35 -19.62
N LEU A 81 -16.89 2.47 -19.00
CA LEU A 81 -18.35 2.41 -19.16
C LEU A 81 -19.09 3.57 -18.45
N ASN A 82 -18.51 4.09 -17.38
CA ASN A 82 -19.07 5.22 -16.63
C ASN A 82 -18.54 6.57 -17.08
N HIS A 83 -17.66 6.60 -18.09
CA HIS A 83 -17.08 7.84 -18.59
C HIS A 83 -18.15 8.77 -19.13
N ARG A 84 -18.14 10.02 -18.64
CA ARG A 84 -19.07 11.08 -19.04
C ARG A 84 -18.34 12.12 -19.88
N SER A 85 -18.97 12.56 -20.97
CA SER A 85 -18.44 13.62 -21.81
C SER A 85 -18.63 15.00 -21.15
N GLY A 86 -17.70 15.92 -21.42
CA GLY A 86 -17.73 17.30 -20.89
C GLY A 86 -17.04 17.42 -19.54
N THR A 87 -17.50 18.39 -18.75
CA THR A 87 -17.00 18.67 -17.40
C THR A 87 -18.11 18.53 -16.37
N GLY A 88 -17.76 18.13 -15.16
CA GLY A 88 -18.71 17.97 -14.06
C GLY A 88 -18.01 17.49 -12.78
N ARG A 89 -18.76 17.30 -11.71
CA ARG A 89 -18.21 16.76 -10.47
C ARG A 89 -17.90 15.27 -10.64
N PRO A 90 -16.64 14.83 -10.42
CA PRO A 90 -16.29 13.42 -10.45
C PRO A 90 -17.00 12.63 -9.34
N SER A 91 -17.37 11.38 -9.65
CA SER A 91 -18.04 10.46 -8.73
C SER A 91 -17.31 9.13 -8.62
N PHE A 92 -16.65 8.71 -9.69
CA PHE A 92 -15.91 7.47 -9.78
C PHE A 92 -14.44 7.76 -10.13
N PHE A 93 -13.59 6.85 -9.70
CA PHE A 93 -12.17 6.87 -10.08
C PHE A 93 -11.64 5.45 -10.23
N THR A 94 -10.56 5.33 -10.98
CA THR A 94 -9.70 4.14 -11.02
C THR A 94 -8.26 4.53 -10.72
N ILE A 95 -7.40 3.54 -10.54
CA ILE A 95 -5.96 3.73 -10.31
C ILE A 95 -5.20 2.87 -11.31
N SER A 96 -4.30 3.52 -12.02
CA SER A 96 -3.24 2.93 -12.83
C SER A 96 -1.88 3.43 -12.33
N ASP A 97 -1.12 4.10 -13.13
CA ASP A 97 0.04 4.93 -12.75
C ASP A 97 -0.35 6.30 -12.18
N VAL A 98 -1.61 6.69 -12.39
CA VAL A 98 -2.27 7.87 -11.84
C VAL A 98 -3.68 7.51 -11.35
N ILE A 99 -4.32 8.41 -10.62
CA ILE A 99 -5.76 8.34 -10.38
C ILE A 99 -6.48 8.97 -11.58
N GLU A 100 -7.38 8.24 -12.20
CA GLU A 100 -8.20 8.69 -13.31
C GLU A 100 -9.65 8.82 -12.88
N PHE A 101 -10.32 9.88 -13.30
CA PHE A 101 -11.71 10.19 -12.96
C PHE A 101 -12.67 9.92 -14.12
N ASP A 102 -13.93 9.62 -13.80
CA ASP A 102 -15.00 9.37 -14.76
C ASP A 102 -15.39 10.60 -15.61
N ILE A 103 -15.04 11.80 -15.15
CA ILE A 103 -15.27 13.06 -15.85
C ILE A 103 -14.24 14.10 -15.43
N ALA A 104 -13.87 15.00 -16.34
CA ALA A 104 -13.06 16.16 -15.99
C ALA A 104 -13.84 17.09 -15.06
N PRO A 105 -13.25 17.60 -13.96
CA PRO A 105 -13.95 18.48 -13.03
C PRO A 105 -14.34 19.81 -13.69
N ASP A 106 -15.54 20.29 -13.37
CA ASP A 106 -16.07 21.58 -13.82
C ASP A 106 -15.53 22.77 -13.01
N SER A 107 -15.02 22.50 -11.82
CA SER A 107 -14.40 23.48 -10.93
C SER A 107 -13.21 22.84 -10.20
N THR A 108 -12.47 23.63 -9.42
CA THR A 108 -11.41 23.11 -8.56
C THR A 108 -12.02 22.49 -7.31
N TYR A 109 -11.69 21.22 -7.05
CA TYR A 109 -12.14 20.48 -5.88
C TYR A 109 -10.98 20.18 -4.92
N ALA A 110 -11.07 20.64 -3.68
CA ALA A 110 -10.16 20.23 -2.63
C ALA A 110 -10.38 18.74 -2.32
N TYR A 111 -9.30 17.97 -2.19
CA TYR A 111 -9.37 16.54 -1.89
C TYR A 111 -8.50 16.15 -0.70
N GLU A 112 -8.86 15.03 -0.07
CA GLU A 112 -8.03 14.25 0.83
C GLU A 112 -7.92 12.83 0.27
N LEU A 113 -6.69 12.42 -0.03
CA LEU A 113 -6.32 11.05 -0.36
C LEU A 113 -5.75 10.39 0.88
N SER A 114 -6.42 9.37 1.40
CA SER A 114 -5.91 8.50 2.47
C SER A 114 -5.39 7.21 1.83
N TYR A 115 -4.16 6.81 2.15
CA TYR A 115 -3.50 5.68 1.51
C TYR A 115 -2.51 5.00 2.46
N TYR A 116 -2.15 3.77 2.14
CA TYR A 116 -1.05 3.06 2.79
C TYR A 116 0.25 3.39 2.05
N PRO A 117 1.26 3.93 2.77
CA PRO A 117 2.55 4.22 2.16
C PRO A 117 3.39 2.96 2.03
N SER A 118 4.25 2.91 1.01
CA SER A 118 5.35 1.97 0.93
C SER A 118 6.42 2.36 1.95
N ALA A 119 7.01 1.38 2.62
CA ALA A 119 8.20 1.64 3.41
C ALA A 119 9.35 2.09 2.50
N THR A 120 10.06 3.13 2.91
CA THR A 120 11.26 3.58 2.20
C THR A 120 12.30 2.46 2.23
N ALA A 121 12.89 2.15 1.08
CA ALA A 121 13.91 1.12 0.97
C ALA A 121 15.11 1.43 1.87
N LEU A 122 15.68 0.40 2.49
CA LEU A 122 16.92 0.53 3.24
C LEU A 122 18.10 0.68 2.30
N SER A 123 19.06 1.49 2.69
CA SER A 123 20.31 1.73 1.98
C SER A 123 21.34 2.33 2.92
N ASP A 124 22.57 2.51 2.48
CA ASP A 124 23.62 3.20 3.25
C ASP A 124 23.22 4.62 3.69
N SER A 125 22.37 5.29 2.91
CA SER A 125 21.85 6.64 3.23
C SER A 125 20.52 6.62 3.99
N ASN A 126 19.82 5.49 4.03
CA ASN A 126 18.55 5.31 4.73
C ASN A 126 18.58 4.00 5.54
N THR A 127 19.07 4.08 6.77
CA THR A 127 19.30 2.90 7.63
C THR A 127 18.09 2.47 8.44
N SER A 128 16.94 3.12 8.29
CA SER A 128 15.72 2.78 9.02
C SER A 128 14.46 3.14 8.22
N ASN A 129 13.39 2.40 8.45
CA ASN A 129 12.04 2.74 8.01
C ASN A 129 11.02 2.30 9.07
N PHE A 130 9.74 2.62 8.86
CA PHE A 130 8.70 2.35 9.87
C PHE A 130 8.53 0.86 10.18
N ILE A 131 8.74 -0.04 9.22
CA ILE A 131 8.63 -1.49 9.46
C ILE A 131 9.80 -1.95 10.33
N LEU A 132 11.04 -1.59 9.97
CA LEU A 132 12.21 -1.98 10.75
C LEU A 132 12.18 -1.40 12.17
N ALA A 133 11.68 -0.16 12.32
CA ALA A 133 11.57 0.48 13.63
C ALA A 133 10.52 -0.15 14.54
N THR A 134 9.42 -0.69 13.96
CA THR A 134 8.28 -1.19 14.74
C THR A 134 8.24 -2.73 14.80
N PHE A 135 8.65 -3.40 13.73
CA PHE A 135 8.61 -4.85 13.55
C PHE A 135 9.93 -5.39 12.98
N PRO A 136 11.05 -5.26 13.72
CA PRO A 136 12.36 -5.71 13.25
C PRO A 136 12.43 -7.23 13.02
N ASP A 137 11.63 -8.00 13.72
CA ASP A 137 11.46 -9.45 13.59
C ASP A 137 10.93 -9.84 12.20
N VAL A 138 10.01 -9.09 11.63
CA VAL A 138 9.51 -9.31 10.26
C VAL A 138 10.64 -9.16 9.23
N TYR A 139 11.47 -8.12 9.35
CA TYR A 139 12.64 -7.96 8.49
C TYR A 139 13.64 -9.12 8.66
N LEU A 140 13.94 -9.44 9.91
CA LEU A 140 14.88 -10.53 10.23
C LEU A 140 14.42 -11.85 9.63
N ALA A 141 13.15 -12.21 9.82
CA ALA A 141 12.59 -13.47 9.30
C ALA A 141 12.62 -13.51 7.76
N ALA A 142 12.30 -12.40 7.09
CA ALA A 142 12.36 -12.30 5.63
C ALA A 142 13.81 -12.44 5.11
N CYS A 143 14.76 -11.73 5.70
CA CYS A 143 16.17 -11.79 5.29
C CYS A 143 16.76 -13.20 5.53
N LEU A 144 16.47 -13.83 6.68
CA LEU A 144 16.95 -15.19 6.98
C LEU A 144 16.33 -16.23 6.04
N PHE A 145 15.07 -16.09 5.68
CA PHE A 145 14.47 -16.94 4.65
C PHE A 145 15.28 -16.91 3.34
N HIS A 146 15.62 -15.73 2.84
CA HIS A 146 16.41 -15.58 1.61
C HIS A 146 17.86 -16.09 1.79
N ALA A 147 18.47 -15.83 2.94
CA ALA A 147 19.82 -16.30 3.24
C ALA A 147 19.91 -17.83 3.28
N PHE A 148 18.96 -18.52 3.93
CA PHE A 148 18.95 -19.98 3.98
C PHE A 148 18.60 -20.61 2.63
N ARG A 149 17.76 -19.97 1.81
CA ARG A 149 17.57 -20.40 0.41
C ARG A 149 18.86 -20.30 -0.40
N PHE A 150 19.62 -19.24 -0.22
CA PHE A 150 20.92 -19.07 -0.87
C PHE A 150 21.90 -20.16 -0.46
N LEU A 151 21.88 -20.57 0.81
CA LEU A 151 22.69 -21.68 1.35
C LEU A 151 22.17 -23.07 0.97
N GLN A 152 21.05 -23.16 0.25
CA GLN A 152 20.37 -24.42 -0.11
C GLN A 152 19.92 -25.26 1.12
N ASP A 153 19.69 -24.59 2.25
CA ASP A 153 19.10 -25.20 3.45
C ASP A 153 17.57 -24.99 3.43
N GLU A 154 16.89 -25.88 2.71
CA GLU A 154 15.43 -25.78 2.50
C GLU A 154 14.64 -25.94 3.82
N GLN A 155 15.15 -26.72 4.79
CA GLN A 155 14.47 -26.91 6.07
C GLN A 155 14.47 -25.62 6.89
N SER A 156 15.61 -24.97 7.03
CA SER A 156 15.72 -23.68 7.73
C SER A 156 14.98 -22.59 6.99
N ALA A 157 15.05 -22.55 5.66
CA ALA A 157 14.29 -21.61 4.84
C ALA A 157 12.77 -21.75 5.06
N ALA A 158 12.24 -23.00 5.07
CA ALA A 158 10.82 -23.23 5.32
C ALA A 158 10.39 -22.75 6.72
N ASN A 159 11.22 -22.98 7.74
CA ASN A 159 10.95 -22.52 9.10
C ASN A 159 10.88 -20.98 9.16
N TRP A 160 11.85 -20.28 8.55
CA TRP A 160 11.88 -18.83 8.54
C TRP A 160 10.75 -18.22 7.69
N LEU A 161 10.34 -18.89 6.63
CA LEU A 161 9.15 -18.46 5.85
C LEU A 161 7.87 -18.56 6.68
N ALA A 162 7.71 -19.65 7.43
CA ALA A 162 6.56 -19.83 8.33
C ALA A 162 6.52 -18.73 9.40
N GLN A 163 7.67 -18.44 10.01
CA GLN A 163 7.79 -17.36 11.00
C GLN A 163 7.48 -16.00 10.36
N TYR A 164 8.05 -15.69 9.20
CA TYR A 164 7.75 -14.45 8.48
C TYR A 164 6.24 -14.27 8.23
N LYS A 165 5.56 -15.31 7.77
CA LYS A 165 4.11 -15.27 7.53
C LYS A 165 3.33 -14.94 8.80
N GLN A 166 3.69 -15.52 9.91
CA GLN A 166 3.06 -15.26 11.21
C GLN A 166 3.30 -13.82 11.67
N GLU A 167 4.55 -13.35 11.61
CA GLU A 167 4.94 -12.01 12.07
C GLU A 167 4.36 -10.92 11.16
N SER A 168 4.40 -11.10 9.84
CA SER A 168 3.86 -10.12 8.88
C SER A 168 2.34 -9.97 9.01
N TRP A 169 1.63 -11.07 9.26
CA TRP A 169 0.19 -11.02 9.55
C TRP A 169 -0.09 -10.30 10.86
N SER A 170 0.61 -10.65 11.94
CA SER A 170 0.47 -10.01 13.25
C SER A 170 0.75 -8.51 13.18
N ALA A 171 1.82 -8.10 12.48
CA ALA A 171 2.15 -6.70 12.25
C ALA A 171 1.04 -5.95 11.50
N SER A 172 0.47 -6.57 10.47
CA SER A 172 -0.62 -5.96 9.69
C SER A 172 -1.91 -5.82 10.50
N GLU A 173 -2.23 -6.77 11.36
CA GLU A 173 -3.40 -6.69 12.26
C GLU A 173 -3.25 -5.56 13.30
N THR A 174 -2.04 -5.23 13.72
CA THR A 174 -1.77 -4.12 14.66
C THR A 174 -2.22 -2.77 14.08
N TYR A 175 -2.08 -2.55 12.77
CA TYR A 175 -2.52 -1.34 12.08
C TYR A 175 -3.90 -1.44 11.44
N ARG A 176 -4.55 -2.58 11.58
CA ARG A 176 -5.92 -2.71 11.14
C ARG A 176 -6.79 -1.82 12.00
N LEU A 177 -7.50 -0.87 11.39
CA LEU A 177 -8.41 0.01 12.10
C LEU A 177 -9.37 -0.84 12.95
N PRO A 178 -9.59 -0.48 14.23
CA PRO A 178 -10.54 -1.20 15.06
C PRO A 178 -11.89 -1.21 14.32
N ARG A 179 -12.43 -2.39 14.10
CA ARG A 179 -13.82 -2.52 13.63
C ARG A 179 -14.66 -1.81 14.68
N VAL A 180 -15.21 -0.66 14.33
CA VAL A 180 -16.28 -0.06 15.12
C VAL A 180 -17.35 -1.13 15.14
N SER A 181 -17.53 -1.78 16.29
CA SER A 181 -18.66 -2.66 16.52
C SER A 181 -19.88 -1.79 16.27
N GLN A 182 -20.59 -2.02 15.18
CA GLN A 182 -21.91 -1.45 15.01
C GLN A 182 -22.72 -2.05 16.15
N GLY A 183 -22.89 -1.25 17.19
CA GLY A 183 -23.78 -1.56 18.29
C GLY A 183 -25.17 -1.82 17.71
N SER A 184 -25.68 -2.97 18.00
CA SER A 184 -27.05 -3.42 17.80
C SER A 184 -28.05 -2.48 18.48
#